data_80665b54c8a2f24186a56ee2357b7978
#
_entry.id   80665b54c8a2f24186a56ee2357b7978
#
_cell.length_a   1.000
_cell.length_b   1.000
_cell.length_c   1.000
_cell.angle_alpha   90.00
_cell.angle_beta   90.00
_cell.angle_gamma   90.00
#
_symmetry.space_group_name_H-M   'P 1'
#
loop_
_entity.id
_entity.type
_entity.pdbx_description
1 polymer ?
#
loop_
_entity_poly.entity_id
_entity_poly.type
_entity_poly.pdbx_seq_one_letter_code
_entity_poly.pdbx_strand_id
1 'polypeptide(L)'
;MTLSKGKSLFVTLEGPEGSGKSTHASRLAEYLRSKGRDVLLTREPGGTSIGDQIRAILNDHANAAMQPRAEILLFCASRAQLVSQMIRPHLAQGGTVVCDRFADSTIAYQGYGRGLDRRVLKSISDFATNRLLPDVTLLLDLPVEVGLSRRRRSDSDWNRLDAQEVDFHRRVRDGYIKLARRSPKRWIRIDADQEEEEVWSQILRAVSARIAFRDRRG
;
A
#
# COMPACT_ATOMS: atom_id res chain seq x y z
N MET A 1 -6.19 4.35 34.30
CA MET A 1 -7.34 4.23 33.38
C MET A 1 -6.88 3.42 32.19
N THR A 2 -7.18 2.14 32.14
CA THR A 2 -6.88 1.25 31.02
C THR A 2 -7.78 1.66 29.86
N LEU A 3 -7.21 2.34 28.87
CA LEU A 3 -7.90 2.62 27.61
C LEU A 3 -8.36 1.29 27.03
N SER A 4 -9.65 1.16 26.76
CA SER A 4 -10.21 0.03 26.02
C SER A 4 -9.33 -0.20 24.78
N LYS A 5 -8.68 -1.37 24.67
CA LYS A 5 -7.94 -1.75 23.47
C LYS A 5 -8.93 -1.76 22.31
N GLY A 6 -8.88 -0.73 21.47
CA GLY A 6 -9.69 -0.68 20.26
C GLY A 6 -9.45 -1.95 19.45
N LYS A 7 -10.45 -2.38 18.66
CA LYS A 7 -10.27 -3.51 17.73
C LYS A 7 -9.09 -3.23 16.79
N SER A 8 -8.30 -4.28 16.52
CA SER A 8 -7.19 -4.19 15.54
C SER A 8 -7.71 -3.63 14.22
N LEU A 9 -6.88 -2.85 13.53
CA LEU A 9 -7.23 -2.23 12.27
C LEU A 9 -6.05 -2.31 11.31
N PHE A 10 -6.27 -2.78 10.09
CA PHE A 10 -5.24 -2.78 9.04
C PHE A 10 -5.66 -1.89 7.88
N VAL A 11 -4.97 -0.78 7.70
CA VAL A 11 -5.18 0.21 6.63
C VAL A 11 -4.00 0.16 5.67
N THR A 12 -4.29 0.10 4.38
CA THR A 12 -3.27 0.25 3.32
C THR A 12 -3.56 1.45 2.47
N LEU A 13 -2.49 2.11 1.99
CA LEU A 13 -2.56 3.18 1.01
C LEU A 13 -1.98 2.65 -0.30
N GLU A 14 -2.79 2.68 -1.34
CA GLU A 14 -2.43 2.21 -2.68
C GLU A 14 -2.61 3.34 -3.70
N GLY A 15 -2.01 3.21 -4.86
CA GLY A 15 -2.14 4.20 -5.94
C GLY A 15 -0.88 4.33 -6.78
N PRO A 16 -0.95 5.06 -7.91
CA PRO A 16 0.18 5.30 -8.81
C PRO A 16 1.31 6.09 -8.14
N GLU A 17 2.41 6.27 -8.85
CA GLU A 17 3.55 7.04 -8.37
C GLU A 17 3.17 8.51 -8.18
N GLY A 18 3.81 9.20 -7.22
CA GLY A 18 3.57 10.60 -6.92
C GLY A 18 2.19 10.94 -6.33
N SER A 19 1.40 9.91 -5.91
CA SER A 19 0.06 10.13 -5.33
C SER A 19 0.05 10.54 -3.85
N GLY A 20 1.20 10.72 -3.21
CA GLY A 20 1.30 11.18 -1.82
C GLY A 20 1.09 10.10 -0.76
N LYS A 21 1.16 8.81 -1.13
CA LYS A 21 0.94 7.69 -0.20
C LYS A 21 1.78 7.76 1.06
N SER A 22 3.10 7.92 0.92
CA SER A 22 4.02 7.91 2.07
C SER A 22 3.75 9.08 3.01
N THR A 23 3.51 10.28 2.47
CA THR A 23 3.15 11.48 3.23
C THR A 23 1.87 11.25 4.05
N HIS A 24 0.83 10.78 3.37
CA HIS A 24 -0.47 10.56 4.01
C HIS A 24 -0.47 9.33 4.93
N ALA A 25 0.34 8.31 4.67
CA ALA A 25 0.51 7.17 5.58
C ALA A 25 1.13 7.63 6.92
N SER A 26 2.19 8.44 6.86
CA SER A 26 2.83 9.01 8.05
C SER A 26 1.85 9.89 8.82
N ARG A 27 1.17 10.81 8.14
CA ARG A 27 0.18 11.71 8.73
C ARG A 27 -1.01 10.95 9.36
N LEU A 28 -1.47 9.87 8.73
CA LEU A 28 -2.52 9.02 9.25
C LEU A 28 -2.07 8.27 10.51
N ALA A 29 -0.84 7.75 10.52
CA ALA A 29 -0.29 7.07 11.68
C ALA A 29 -0.18 8.02 12.89
N GLU A 30 0.30 9.24 12.69
CA GLU A 30 0.38 10.28 13.73
C GLU A 30 -1.01 10.65 14.27
N TYR A 31 -1.97 10.88 13.38
CA TYR A 31 -3.34 11.15 13.77
C TYR A 31 -3.94 10.02 14.60
N LEU A 32 -3.77 8.77 14.20
CA LEU A 32 -4.31 7.63 14.94
C LEU A 32 -3.62 7.44 16.30
N ARG A 33 -2.30 7.73 16.39
CA ARG A 33 -1.57 7.75 17.67
C ARG A 33 -2.09 8.85 18.59
N SER A 34 -2.39 10.05 18.07
CA SER A 34 -2.98 11.14 18.85
C SER A 34 -4.38 10.81 19.40
N LYS A 35 -5.07 9.81 18.79
CA LYS A 35 -6.34 9.24 19.27
C LYS A 35 -6.15 8.04 20.20
N GLY A 36 -4.91 7.80 20.68
CA GLY A 36 -4.60 6.74 21.65
C GLY A 36 -4.47 5.34 21.06
N ARG A 37 -4.36 5.20 19.72
CA ARG A 37 -4.12 3.89 19.10
C ARG A 37 -2.63 3.54 19.11
N ASP A 38 -2.33 2.28 19.34
CA ASP A 38 -0.99 1.72 19.11
C ASP A 38 -0.83 1.46 17.61
N VAL A 39 0.07 2.20 16.93
CA VAL A 39 0.17 2.22 15.46
C VAL A 39 1.54 1.80 14.98
N LEU A 40 1.57 0.69 14.24
CA LEU A 40 2.67 0.29 13.38
C LEU A 40 2.52 0.99 12.02
N LEU A 41 3.43 1.91 11.71
CA LEU A 41 3.60 2.46 10.37
C LEU A 41 4.66 1.65 9.63
N THR A 42 4.33 1.14 8.44
CA THR A 42 5.25 0.37 7.62
C THR A 42 5.01 0.59 6.12
N ARG A 43 5.83 -0.03 5.28
CA ARG A 43 5.75 0.07 3.81
C ARG A 43 6.18 -1.21 3.12
N GLU A 44 5.76 -1.37 1.87
CA GLU A 44 6.25 -2.40 0.97
C GLU A 44 6.87 -1.83 -0.32
N PRO A 45 7.91 -2.47 -0.87
CA PRO A 45 8.71 -3.53 -0.24
C PRO A 45 9.55 -2.95 0.91
N GLY A 46 9.87 -3.78 1.91
CA GLY A 46 10.69 -3.37 3.05
C GLY A 46 10.01 -3.52 4.41
N GLY A 47 10.38 -2.66 5.37
CA GLY A 47 9.81 -2.62 6.71
C GLY A 47 10.39 -3.66 7.68
N THR A 48 11.36 -4.46 7.24
CA THR A 48 12.20 -5.35 8.04
C THR A 48 13.61 -5.37 7.47
N SER A 49 14.62 -5.74 8.23
CA SER A 49 16.01 -5.81 7.75
C SER A 49 16.14 -6.65 6.47
N ILE A 50 15.52 -7.84 6.42
CA ILE A 50 15.52 -8.70 5.23
C ILE A 50 14.71 -8.03 4.10
N GLY A 51 13.55 -7.49 4.41
CA GLY A 51 12.71 -6.80 3.44
C GLY A 51 13.38 -5.58 2.80
N ASP A 52 14.16 -4.82 3.58
CA ASP A 52 14.89 -3.65 3.08
C ASP A 52 16.08 -4.04 2.20
N GLN A 53 16.76 -5.15 2.45
CA GLN A 53 17.75 -5.72 1.52
C GLN A 53 17.11 -6.13 0.19
N ILE A 54 15.95 -6.79 0.24
CA ILE A 54 15.19 -7.13 -0.97
C ILE A 54 14.76 -5.86 -1.71
N ARG A 55 14.33 -4.82 -1.00
CA ARG A 55 13.98 -3.52 -1.57
C ARG A 55 15.15 -2.91 -2.34
N ALA A 56 16.36 -2.98 -1.78
CA ALA A 56 17.55 -2.49 -2.46
C ALA A 56 17.73 -3.18 -3.82
N ILE A 57 17.62 -4.51 -3.86
CA ILE A 57 17.70 -5.29 -5.11
C ILE A 57 16.61 -4.87 -6.11
N LEU A 58 15.36 -4.72 -5.64
CA LEU A 58 14.21 -4.38 -6.49
C LEU A 58 14.31 -2.98 -7.11
N ASN A 59 14.90 -2.03 -6.39
CA ASN A 59 14.97 -0.63 -6.81
C ASN A 59 16.23 -0.30 -7.63
N ASP A 60 17.28 -1.13 -7.55
CA ASP A 60 18.56 -0.88 -8.18
C ASP A 60 18.43 -0.90 -9.71
N HIS A 61 18.88 0.17 -10.37
CA HIS A 61 18.94 0.29 -11.83
C HIS A 61 19.88 -0.73 -12.47
N ALA A 62 20.93 -1.18 -11.77
CA ALA A 62 21.81 -2.24 -12.25
C ALA A 62 21.05 -3.55 -12.51
N ASN A 63 19.90 -3.76 -11.87
CA ASN A 63 19.05 -4.93 -12.03
C ASN A 63 17.98 -4.76 -13.14
N ALA A 64 18.24 -3.94 -14.17
CA ALA A 64 17.31 -3.70 -15.29
C ALA A 64 16.91 -4.99 -16.03
N ALA A 65 17.79 -6.00 -16.07
CA ALA A 65 17.53 -7.31 -16.68
C ALA A 65 16.64 -8.24 -15.84
N MET A 66 16.19 -7.80 -14.66
CA MET A 66 15.36 -8.61 -13.77
C MET A 66 14.09 -9.09 -14.46
N GLN A 67 13.93 -10.41 -14.54
CA GLN A 67 12.76 -11.03 -15.14
C GLN A 67 11.48 -10.82 -14.30
N PRO A 68 10.31 -10.65 -14.91
CA PRO A 68 9.06 -10.41 -14.18
C PRO A 68 8.73 -11.46 -13.11
N ARG A 69 9.09 -12.73 -13.33
CA ARG A 69 8.89 -13.79 -12.32
C ARG A 69 9.82 -13.65 -11.12
N ALA A 70 11.07 -13.24 -11.33
CA ALA A 70 11.99 -12.94 -10.23
C ALA A 70 11.51 -11.73 -9.42
N GLU A 71 11.08 -10.67 -10.11
CA GLU A 71 10.55 -9.45 -9.51
C GLU A 71 9.39 -9.76 -8.54
N ILE A 72 8.38 -10.53 -8.99
CA ILE A 72 7.24 -10.88 -8.12
C ILE A 72 7.65 -11.74 -6.94
N LEU A 73 8.54 -12.69 -7.09
CA LEU A 73 9.00 -13.55 -6.00
C LEU A 73 9.75 -12.74 -4.94
N LEU A 74 10.54 -11.76 -5.33
CA LEU A 74 11.21 -10.83 -4.41
C LEU A 74 10.20 -9.96 -3.66
N PHE A 75 9.21 -9.38 -4.34
CA PHE A 75 8.12 -8.65 -3.66
C PHE A 75 7.39 -9.53 -2.64
N CYS A 76 7.07 -10.76 -3.01
CA CYS A 76 6.38 -11.69 -2.13
C CYS A 76 7.27 -12.17 -0.96
N ALA A 77 8.58 -12.36 -1.16
CA ALA A 77 9.50 -12.69 -0.08
C ALA A 77 9.60 -11.57 0.96
N SER A 78 9.77 -10.31 0.51
CA SER A 78 9.76 -9.14 1.39
C SER A 78 8.44 -9.04 2.18
N ARG A 79 7.31 -9.23 1.50
CA ARG A 79 5.96 -9.22 2.11
C ARG A 79 5.77 -10.32 3.14
N ALA A 80 6.18 -11.55 2.83
CA ALA A 80 6.06 -12.69 3.75
C ALA A 80 6.82 -12.43 5.05
N GLN A 81 8.03 -11.87 4.96
CA GLN A 81 8.82 -11.47 6.11
C GLN A 81 8.10 -10.38 6.93
N LEU A 82 7.64 -9.31 6.27
CA LEU A 82 6.95 -8.19 6.93
C LEU A 82 5.66 -8.65 7.64
N VAL A 83 4.86 -9.47 6.96
CA VAL A 83 3.59 -9.98 7.53
C VAL A 83 3.84 -10.84 8.76
N SER A 84 4.80 -11.76 8.69
CA SER A 84 5.07 -12.70 9.77
C SER A 84 5.77 -12.05 10.97
N GLN A 85 6.72 -11.16 10.70
CA GLN A 85 7.55 -10.55 11.74
C GLN A 85 6.90 -9.37 12.42
N MET A 86 6.13 -8.55 11.68
CA MET A 86 5.65 -7.26 12.16
C MET A 86 4.12 -7.15 12.18
N ILE A 87 3.47 -7.34 11.00
CA ILE A 87 2.05 -6.98 10.85
C ILE A 87 1.16 -7.89 11.70
N ARG A 88 1.28 -9.21 11.55
CA ARG A 88 0.44 -10.16 12.30
C ARG A 88 0.62 -10.09 13.81
N PRO A 89 1.84 -10.04 14.36
CA PRO A 89 2.02 -9.90 15.81
C PRO A 89 1.39 -8.62 16.35
N HIS A 90 1.55 -7.50 15.65
CA HIS A 90 0.99 -6.21 16.06
C HIS A 90 -0.56 -6.21 16.03
N LEU A 91 -1.17 -6.76 14.97
CA LEU A 91 -2.62 -6.92 14.88
C LEU A 91 -3.16 -7.87 15.97
N ALA A 92 -2.45 -8.95 16.29
CA ALA A 92 -2.84 -9.90 17.33
C ALA A 92 -2.88 -9.27 18.73
N GLN A 93 -2.08 -8.24 18.97
CA GLN A 93 -2.09 -7.45 20.20
C GLN A 93 -3.20 -6.38 20.25
N GLY A 94 -4.04 -6.29 19.22
CA GLY A 94 -5.09 -5.28 19.10
C GLY A 94 -4.60 -3.95 18.51
N GLY A 95 -3.36 -3.93 17.98
CA GLY A 95 -2.75 -2.74 17.36
C GLY A 95 -3.38 -2.37 16.02
N THR A 96 -3.02 -1.19 15.54
CA THR A 96 -3.38 -0.67 14.23
C THR A 96 -2.17 -0.69 13.31
N VAL A 97 -2.34 -1.14 12.07
CA VAL A 97 -1.29 -1.08 11.05
C VAL A 97 -1.69 -0.09 9.96
N VAL A 98 -0.78 0.81 9.62
CA VAL A 98 -0.84 1.67 8.43
C VAL A 98 0.31 1.28 7.51
N CYS A 99 0.01 0.84 6.30
CA CYS A 99 1.01 0.34 5.37
C CYS A 99 0.96 1.10 4.04
N ASP A 100 2.08 1.70 3.65
CA ASP A 100 2.27 2.27 2.31
C ASP A 100 2.56 1.14 1.32
N ARG A 101 1.59 0.80 0.50
CA ARG A 101 1.47 -0.36 -0.39
C ARG A 101 1.36 -1.71 0.36
N PHE A 102 0.68 -2.66 -0.28
CA PHE A 102 0.56 -4.04 0.16
C PHE A 102 0.32 -4.97 -1.04
N ALA A 103 -0.30 -6.12 -0.82
CA ALA A 103 -0.51 -7.17 -1.83
C ALA A 103 -1.25 -6.72 -3.10
N ASP A 104 -2.10 -5.69 -3.00
CA ASP A 104 -2.84 -5.15 -4.14
C ASP A 104 -1.90 -4.48 -5.17
N SER A 105 -0.79 -3.87 -4.72
CA SER A 105 0.26 -3.35 -5.60
C SER A 105 0.78 -4.43 -6.56
N THR A 106 0.95 -5.67 -6.10
CA THR A 106 1.39 -6.78 -6.95
C THR A 106 0.41 -7.04 -8.10
N ILE A 107 -0.88 -7.04 -7.81
CA ILE A 107 -1.90 -7.25 -8.86
C ILE A 107 -1.92 -6.08 -9.84
N ALA A 108 -1.74 -4.84 -9.36
CA ALA A 108 -1.70 -3.67 -10.22
C ALA A 108 -0.43 -3.63 -11.09
N TYR A 109 0.76 -3.77 -10.50
CA TYR A 109 2.03 -3.61 -11.20
C TYR A 109 2.38 -4.84 -12.04
N GLN A 110 2.43 -6.03 -11.44
CA GLN A 110 2.82 -7.23 -12.15
C GLN A 110 1.67 -7.83 -12.96
N GLY A 111 0.42 -7.70 -12.47
CA GLY A 111 -0.75 -8.21 -13.18
C GLY A 111 -1.18 -7.31 -14.34
N TYR A 112 -1.57 -6.07 -14.06
CA TYR A 112 -2.03 -5.15 -15.10
C TYR A 112 -0.88 -4.47 -15.83
N GLY A 113 0.16 -4.02 -15.13
CA GLY A 113 1.32 -3.37 -15.70
C GLY A 113 2.15 -4.30 -16.58
N ARG A 114 2.59 -5.45 -16.05
CA ARG A 114 3.43 -6.44 -16.74
C ARG A 114 2.65 -7.49 -17.54
N GLY A 115 1.33 -7.61 -17.34
CA GLY A 115 0.49 -8.59 -18.03
C GLY A 115 0.59 -10.03 -17.52
N LEU A 116 1.11 -10.25 -16.31
CA LEU A 116 1.19 -11.58 -15.72
C LEU A 116 -0.20 -12.12 -15.32
N ASP A 117 -0.36 -13.44 -15.28
CA ASP A 117 -1.63 -14.07 -14.88
C ASP A 117 -1.99 -13.71 -13.42
N ARG A 118 -3.09 -12.99 -13.29
CA ARG A 118 -3.57 -12.50 -12.00
C ARG A 118 -4.02 -13.59 -11.04
N ARG A 119 -4.39 -14.79 -11.54
CA ARG A 119 -4.73 -15.95 -10.68
C ARG A 119 -3.47 -16.48 -10.01
N VAL A 120 -2.40 -16.63 -10.78
CA VAL A 120 -1.09 -17.04 -10.25
C VAL A 120 -0.57 -16.00 -9.25
N LEU A 121 -0.62 -14.71 -9.59
CA LEU A 121 -0.20 -13.63 -8.69
C LEU A 121 -1.00 -13.62 -7.39
N LYS A 122 -2.31 -13.86 -7.47
CA LYS A 122 -3.16 -13.97 -6.27
C LYS A 122 -2.73 -15.15 -5.40
N SER A 123 -2.50 -16.32 -5.97
CA SER A 123 -2.08 -17.51 -5.22
C SER A 123 -0.74 -17.30 -4.51
N ILE A 124 0.24 -16.70 -5.19
CA ILE A 124 1.55 -16.39 -4.60
C ILE A 124 1.40 -15.32 -3.49
N SER A 125 0.58 -14.29 -3.72
CA SER A 125 0.31 -13.25 -2.73
C SER A 125 -0.44 -13.81 -1.51
N ASP A 126 -1.42 -14.67 -1.71
CA ASP A 126 -2.16 -15.34 -0.63
C ASP A 126 -1.22 -16.21 0.23
N PHE A 127 -0.28 -16.91 -0.40
CA PHE A 127 0.77 -17.64 0.31
C PHE A 127 1.66 -16.70 1.13
N ALA A 128 2.17 -15.64 0.51
CA ALA A 128 3.08 -14.69 1.15
C ALA A 128 2.43 -13.95 2.33
N THR A 129 1.14 -13.62 2.23
CA THR A 129 0.40 -12.93 3.29
C THR A 129 -0.22 -13.87 4.32
N ASN A 130 -0.17 -15.19 4.06
CA ASN A 130 -1.00 -16.18 4.76
C ASN A 130 -2.48 -15.71 4.75
N ARG A 131 -2.97 -15.27 3.57
CA ARG A 131 -4.33 -14.75 3.31
C ARG A 131 -4.74 -13.53 4.15
N LEU A 132 -3.79 -12.79 4.73
CA LEU A 132 -4.10 -11.53 5.41
C LEU A 132 -4.58 -10.50 4.39
N LEU A 133 -5.70 -9.86 4.69
CA LEU A 133 -6.27 -8.77 3.88
C LEU A 133 -6.40 -7.52 4.74
N PRO A 134 -6.21 -6.33 4.16
CA PRO A 134 -6.52 -5.08 4.84
C PRO A 134 -8.03 -4.94 5.14
N ASP A 135 -8.34 -4.27 6.23
CA ASP A 135 -9.72 -3.88 6.55
C ASP A 135 -10.20 -2.72 5.67
N VAL A 136 -9.26 -1.84 5.32
CA VAL A 136 -9.46 -0.66 4.48
C VAL A 136 -8.28 -0.49 3.54
N THR A 137 -8.55 -0.27 2.27
CA THR A 137 -7.56 0.15 1.27
C THR A 137 -7.97 1.51 0.72
N LEU A 138 -7.12 2.51 0.91
CA LEU A 138 -7.28 3.84 0.36
C LEU A 138 -6.56 3.89 -0.99
N LEU A 139 -7.30 4.08 -2.08
CA LEU A 139 -6.73 4.32 -3.40
C LEU A 139 -6.55 5.83 -3.58
N LEU A 140 -5.33 6.30 -3.48
CA LEU A 140 -4.97 7.68 -3.83
C LEU A 140 -4.80 7.75 -5.35
N ASP A 141 -5.86 8.16 -6.04
CA ASP A 141 -5.92 8.16 -7.50
C ASP A 141 -5.69 9.56 -8.07
N LEU A 142 -4.83 9.64 -9.09
CA LEU A 142 -4.58 10.87 -9.86
C LEU A 142 -4.14 10.50 -11.29
N PRO A 143 -4.18 11.46 -12.25
CA PRO A 143 -3.63 11.26 -13.58
C PRO A 143 -2.14 10.86 -13.53
N VAL A 144 -1.76 9.91 -14.37
CA VAL A 144 -0.39 9.35 -14.38
C VAL A 144 0.65 10.43 -14.62
N GLU A 145 0.38 11.32 -15.54
CA GLU A 145 1.28 12.40 -15.94
C GLU A 145 1.55 13.36 -14.78
N VAL A 146 0.51 13.69 -14.00
CA VAL A 146 0.62 14.51 -12.79
C VAL A 146 1.47 13.78 -11.75
N GLY A 147 1.19 12.51 -11.51
CA GLY A 147 1.92 11.69 -10.52
C GLY A 147 3.40 11.58 -10.87
N LEU A 148 3.74 11.24 -12.10
CA LEU A 148 5.13 11.15 -12.56
C LEU A 148 5.85 12.50 -12.49
N SER A 149 5.16 13.61 -12.81
CA SER A 149 5.71 14.96 -12.65
C SER A 149 6.04 15.27 -11.19
N ARG A 150 5.10 14.99 -10.26
CA ARG A 150 5.34 15.15 -8.81
C ARG A 150 6.51 14.30 -8.33
N ARG A 151 6.58 13.04 -8.80
CA ARG A 151 7.64 12.09 -8.43
C ARG A 151 9.02 12.55 -8.89
N ARG A 152 9.14 13.12 -10.10
CA ARG A 152 10.39 13.67 -10.62
C ARG A 152 10.87 14.93 -9.87
N ARG A 153 9.96 15.72 -9.31
CA ARG A 153 10.30 16.94 -8.53
C ARG A 153 10.67 16.63 -7.08
N SER A 154 10.34 15.43 -6.60
CA SER A 154 10.71 15.04 -5.24
C SER A 154 12.19 14.67 -5.18
N ASP A 155 12.89 15.01 -4.09
CA ASP A 155 14.30 14.65 -3.83
C ASP A 155 14.51 13.15 -3.59
N SER A 156 13.45 12.33 -3.71
CA SER A 156 13.53 10.89 -3.54
C SER A 156 14.09 10.23 -4.81
N ASP A 157 14.96 9.24 -4.62
CA ASP A 157 15.61 8.50 -5.71
C ASP A 157 14.60 7.95 -6.72
N TRP A 158 14.76 8.36 -7.99
CA TRP A 158 14.06 7.80 -9.13
C TRP A 158 14.54 6.36 -9.31
N ASN A 159 13.67 5.40 -9.18
CA ASN A 159 14.04 3.97 -9.16
C ASN A 159 13.67 3.25 -10.47
N ARG A 160 14.06 1.97 -10.57
CA ARG A 160 13.83 1.11 -11.73
C ARG A 160 12.34 1.00 -12.14
N LEU A 161 11.42 1.05 -11.20
CA LEU A 161 9.98 1.00 -11.50
C LEU A 161 9.43 2.36 -11.95
N ASP A 162 9.94 3.46 -11.37
CA ASP A 162 9.61 4.82 -11.80
C ASP A 162 10.05 5.05 -13.27
N ALA A 163 11.13 4.40 -13.70
CA ALA A 163 11.70 4.51 -15.05
C ALA A 163 10.93 3.74 -16.14
N GLN A 164 9.82 3.07 -15.80
CA GLN A 164 8.98 2.39 -16.80
C GLN A 164 8.27 3.42 -17.70
N GLU A 165 7.86 2.96 -18.88
CA GLU A 165 7.12 3.79 -19.84
C GLU A 165 5.77 4.25 -19.28
N VAL A 166 5.28 5.40 -19.75
CA VAL A 166 4.01 6.00 -19.29
C VAL A 166 2.84 5.04 -19.44
N ASP A 167 2.79 4.26 -20.52
CA ASP A 167 1.73 3.29 -20.76
C ASP A 167 1.72 2.14 -19.73
N PHE A 168 2.89 1.79 -19.19
CA PHE A 168 2.95 0.86 -18.06
C PHE A 168 2.22 1.45 -16.84
N HIS A 169 2.50 2.70 -16.48
CA HIS A 169 1.87 3.39 -15.36
C HIS A 169 0.36 3.60 -15.57
N ARG A 170 -0.08 3.86 -16.81
CA ARG A 170 -1.50 3.92 -17.18
C ARG A 170 -2.20 2.58 -16.93
N ARG A 171 -1.59 1.46 -17.36
CA ARG A 171 -2.12 0.11 -17.07
C ARG A 171 -2.18 -0.20 -15.57
N VAL A 172 -1.18 0.23 -14.80
CA VAL A 172 -1.16 0.09 -13.34
C VAL A 172 -2.31 0.85 -12.70
N ARG A 173 -2.51 2.12 -13.07
CA ARG A 173 -3.63 2.94 -12.57
C ARG A 173 -4.99 2.31 -12.90
N ASP A 174 -5.19 1.87 -14.13
CA ASP A 174 -6.40 1.16 -14.56
C ASP A 174 -6.62 -0.12 -13.75
N GLY A 175 -5.54 -0.81 -13.43
CA GLY A 175 -5.54 -1.97 -12.56
C GLY A 175 -6.09 -1.66 -11.17
N TYR A 176 -5.61 -0.61 -10.54
CA TYR A 176 -6.10 -0.15 -9.24
C TYR A 176 -7.58 0.23 -9.27
N ILE A 177 -8.02 0.97 -10.29
CA ILE A 177 -9.43 1.34 -10.45
C ILE A 177 -10.32 0.10 -10.58
N LYS A 178 -9.88 -0.92 -11.36
CA LYS A 178 -10.59 -2.20 -11.50
C LYS A 178 -10.63 -2.99 -10.19
N LEU A 179 -9.55 -2.99 -9.40
CA LEU A 179 -9.51 -3.64 -8.08
C LEU A 179 -10.47 -2.96 -7.10
N ALA A 180 -10.47 -1.63 -7.06
CA ALA A 180 -11.36 -0.85 -6.21
C ALA A 180 -12.84 -1.14 -6.52
N ARG A 181 -13.21 -1.14 -7.81
CA ARG A 181 -14.58 -1.44 -8.25
C ARG A 181 -15.05 -2.86 -7.91
N ARG A 182 -14.14 -3.84 -7.87
CA ARG A 182 -14.46 -5.24 -7.53
C ARG A 182 -14.69 -5.48 -6.04
N SER A 183 -14.18 -4.62 -5.18
CA SER A 183 -14.27 -4.80 -3.73
C SER A 183 -14.63 -3.48 -3.02
N PRO A 184 -15.79 -2.86 -3.33
CA PRO A 184 -16.14 -1.52 -2.84
C PRO A 184 -16.33 -1.47 -1.32
N LYS A 185 -16.54 -2.62 -0.67
CA LYS A 185 -16.61 -2.71 0.80
C LYS A 185 -15.24 -2.48 1.47
N ARG A 186 -14.14 -2.78 0.81
CA ARG A 186 -12.78 -2.63 1.33
C ARG A 186 -12.09 -1.38 0.81
N TRP A 187 -12.30 -1.04 -0.46
CA TRP A 187 -11.64 0.06 -1.13
C TRP A 187 -12.41 1.36 -1.02
N ILE A 188 -11.66 2.44 -0.79
CA ILE A 188 -12.18 3.81 -0.85
C ILE A 188 -11.26 4.59 -1.77
N ARG A 189 -11.81 5.14 -2.85
CA ARG A 189 -11.08 6.00 -3.78
C ARG A 189 -11.02 7.42 -3.23
N ILE A 190 -9.82 7.96 -3.19
CA ILE A 190 -9.48 9.32 -2.78
C ILE A 190 -8.98 10.06 -4.01
N ASP A 191 -9.54 11.20 -4.31
CA ASP A 191 -9.02 12.08 -5.37
C ASP A 191 -7.73 12.75 -4.88
N ALA A 192 -6.59 12.26 -5.39
CA ALA A 192 -5.26 12.76 -5.04
C ALA A 192 -4.74 13.85 -5.98
N ASP A 193 -5.56 14.27 -6.97
CA ASP A 193 -5.27 15.42 -7.83
C ASP A 193 -5.88 16.72 -7.25
N GLN A 194 -5.73 16.88 -5.96
CA GLN A 194 -6.18 18.02 -5.16
C GLN A 194 -5.02 18.54 -4.31
N GLU A 195 -5.24 19.64 -3.61
CA GLU A 195 -4.33 20.16 -2.59
C GLU A 195 -4.20 19.16 -1.41
N GLU A 196 -3.04 19.12 -0.79
CA GLU A 196 -2.71 18.11 0.23
C GLU A 196 -3.73 18.06 1.36
N GLU A 197 -4.24 19.21 1.82
CA GLU A 197 -5.23 19.28 2.90
C GLU A 197 -6.62 18.73 2.49
N GLU A 198 -6.98 18.85 1.24
CA GLU A 198 -8.24 18.29 0.73
C GLU A 198 -8.15 16.76 0.64
N VAL A 199 -7.01 16.25 0.12
CA VAL A 199 -6.72 14.81 0.12
C VAL A 199 -6.76 14.27 1.55
N TRP A 200 -6.12 14.96 2.48
CA TRP A 200 -6.11 14.61 3.89
C TRP A 200 -7.52 14.54 4.50
N SER A 201 -8.34 15.54 4.21
CA SER A 201 -9.74 15.59 4.69
C SER A 201 -10.56 14.40 4.19
N GLN A 202 -10.37 13.98 2.94
CA GLN A 202 -11.01 12.77 2.38
C GLN A 202 -10.54 11.50 3.11
N ILE A 203 -9.24 11.36 3.35
CA ILE A 203 -8.64 10.23 4.09
C ILE A 203 -9.22 10.14 5.49
N LEU A 204 -9.27 11.25 6.23
CA LEU A 204 -9.81 11.29 7.59
C LEU A 204 -11.28 10.86 7.63
N ARG A 205 -12.11 11.39 6.74
CA ARG A 205 -13.53 10.99 6.64
C ARG A 205 -13.66 9.50 6.38
N ALA A 206 -12.89 8.96 5.43
CA ALA A 206 -12.92 7.56 5.05
C ALA A 206 -12.55 6.62 6.22
N VAL A 207 -11.45 6.91 6.90
CA VAL A 207 -10.94 6.08 8.00
C VAL A 207 -11.82 6.20 9.24
N SER A 208 -12.26 7.42 9.60
CA SER A 208 -13.13 7.65 10.75
C SER A 208 -14.48 6.93 10.60
N ALA A 209 -15.08 6.97 9.41
CA ALA A 209 -16.32 6.23 9.13
C ALA A 209 -16.12 4.71 9.28
N ARG A 210 -14.97 4.18 8.87
CA ARG A 210 -14.66 2.75 8.99
C ARG A 210 -14.44 2.33 10.45
N ILE A 211 -13.74 3.14 11.22
CA ILE A 211 -13.54 2.91 12.67
C ILE A 211 -14.90 2.89 13.37
N ALA A 212 -15.72 3.93 13.18
CA ALA A 212 -17.04 4.01 13.78
C ALA A 212 -17.98 2.86 13.41
N PHE A 213 -17.87 2.33 12.19
CA PHE A 213 -18.62 1.15 11.74
C PHE A 213 -18.17 -0.13 12.46
N ARG A 214 -16.85 -0.30 12.67
CA ARG A 214 -16.30 -1.47 13.39
C ARG A 214 -16.63 -1.46 14.86
N ASP A 215 -16.56 -0.29 15.49
CA ASP A 215 -16.84 -0.15 16.92
C ASP A 215 -18.32 -0.43 17.25
N ARG A 216 -19.25 -0.18 16.31
CA ARG A 216 -20.69 -0.50 16.46
C ARG A 216 -21.04 -1.98 16.27
N ARG A 217 -20.19 -2.79 15.68
CA ARG A 217 -20.45 -4.21 15.39
C ARG A 217 -19.79 -5.19 16.37
N GLY A 218 -19.22 -4.72 17.43
CA GLY A 218 -18.59 -5.48 18.49
C GLY A 218 -19.04 -5.18 19.84
#